data_6aecaa03aee32b24207a75dab5a0fb52
#
_entry.id   6aecaa03aee32b24207a75dab5a0fb52
#
_cell.length_a   1.000
_cell.length_b   1.000
_cell.length_c   1.000
_cell.angle_alpha   90.00
_cell.angle_beta   90.00
_cell.angle_gamma   90.00
#
_symmetry.space_group_name_H-M   'P 1'
#
loop_
_entity.id
_entity.type
_entity.pdbx_description
1 polymer ?
#
loop_
_entity_poly.entity_id
_entity_poly.type
_entity_poly.pdbx_seq_one_letter_code
_entity_poly.pdbx_strand_id
1 'polypeptide(L)' 'LNGQRRADIKIGALVDIVLKKDQATGALTRGHVKRILTNSPNHPHGIKVMLEEGDMVGRVKEILDS' A
#
# COMPACT_ATOMS: atom_id res chain seq x y z
N LEU A 1 9.77 6.23 -0.70
CA LEU A 1 8.54 7.02 -0.50
C LEU A 1 7.62 6.32 0.49
N ASN A 2 6.99 7.07 1.35
CA ASN A 2 6.25 6.51 2.49
C ASN A 2 4.81 6.07 2.18
N GLY A 3 4.33 6.24 0.95
CA GLY A 3 3.00 5.78 0.58
C GLY A 3 1.83 6.60 1.08
N GLN A 4 2.05 7.80 1.61
CA GLN A 4 0.97 8.66 2.09
C GLN A 4 0.30 9.46 0.98
N ARG A 5 0.94 9.58 -0.18
CA ARG A 5 0.42 10.35 -1.31
C ARG A 5 0.00 9.41 -2.43
N ARG A 6 -1.26 9.53 -2.85
CA ARG A 6 -1.81 8.69 -3.93
C ARG A 6 -1.01 8.87 -5.24
N ALA A 7 -0.54 10.09 -5.51
CA ALA A 7 0.19 10.38 -6.74
C ALA A 7 1.53 9.65 -6.84
N ASP A 8 2.08 9.20 -5.71
CA ASP A 8 3.35 8.46 -5.69
C ASP A 8 3.17 6.96 -5.97
N ILE A 9 1.92 6.47 -6.00
CA ILE A 9 1.62 5.05 -6.13
C ILE A 9 1.06 4.78 -7.52
N LYS A 10 1.67 3.83 -8.23
CA LYS A 10 1.23 3.44 -9.57
C LYS A 10 0.81 1.97 -9.56
N ILE A 11 -0.13 1.63 -10.43
CA ILE A 11 -0.50 0.22 -10.64
C ILE A 11 0.75 -0.53 -11.11
N GLY A 12 1.01 -1.67 -10.48
CA GLY A 12 2.20 -2.47 -10.75
C GLY A 12 3.42 -2.12 -9.90
N ALA A 13 3.37 -1.04 -9.12
CA ALA A 13 4.48 -0.66 -8.26
C ALA A 13 4.73 -1.70 -7.18
N LEU A 14 6.00 -1.94 -6.86
CA LEU A 14 6.39 -2.81 -5.75
C LEU A 14 6.34 -2.01 -4.46
N VAL A 15 5.56 -2.49 -3.49
CA VAL A 15 5.32 -1.78 -2.23
C VAL A 15 5.36 -2.73 -1.04
N ASP A 16 5.61 -2.16 0.15
CA ASP A 16 5.37 -2.83 1.42
C ASP A 16 4.11 -2.23 2.04
N ILE A 17 3.18 -3.10 2.45
CA ILE A 17 1.92 -2.69 3.06
C ILE A 17 1.78 -3.31 4.44
N VAL A 18 0.92 -2.71 5.28
CA VAL A 18 0.49 -3.30 6.54
C VAL A 18 -0.95 -3.78 6.37
N LEU A 19 -1.16 -5.08 6.52
CA LEU A 19 -2.49 -5.67 6.47
C LEU A 19 -3.26 -5.29 7.74
N LYS A 20 -4.59 -5.32 7.68
CA LYS A 20 -5.42 -4.99 8.83
C LYS A 20 -5.05 -5.82 10.06
N LYS A 21 -4.80 -7.12 9.89
CA LYS A 21 -4.44 -8.02 10.98
C LYS A 21 -3.08 -7.71 11.59
N ASP A 22 -2.22 -6.97 10.87
CA ASP A 22 -0.85 -6.69 11.28
C ASP A 22 -0.66 -5.26 11.79
N GLN A 23 -1.73 -4.48 11.91
CA GLN A 23 -1.64 -3.07 12.32
C GLN A 23 -1.01 -2.91 13.71
N ALA A 24 -1.28 -3.84 14.63
CA ALA A 24 -0.75 -3.77 15.99
C ALA A 24 0.76 -3.98 16.04
N THR A 25 1.30 -4.80 15.16
CA THR A 25 2.73 -5.12 15.13
C THR A 25 3.50 -4.33 14.10
N GLY A 26 2.82 -3.82 13.08
CA GLY A 26 3.48 -3.14 11.96
C GLY A 26 4.17 -4.08 10.98
N ALA A 27 3.88 -5.38 11.04
CA ALA A 27 4.47 -6.34 10.12
C ALA A 27 4.13 -5.97 8.67
N LEU A 28 5.14 -6.08 7.78
CA LEU A 28 5.01 -5.67 6.40
C LEU A 28 4.79 -6.85 5.46
N THR A 29 3.95 -6.64 4.46
CA THR A 29 3.70 -7.59 3.39
C THR A 29 4.08 -6.93 2.07
N ARG A 30 4.95 -7.57 1.30
CA ARG A 30 5.45 -7.02 0.03
C ARG A 30 4.68 -7.58 -1.15
N GLY A 31 4.36 -6.70 -2.11
CA GLY A 31 3.71 -7.12 -3.33
C GLY A 31 3.56 -5.97 -4.31
N HIS A 32 2.87 -6.27 -5.42
CA HIS A 32 2.66 -5.31 -6.50
C HIS A 32 1.23 -4.76 -6.43
N VAL A 33 1.10 -3.45 -6.62
CA VAL A 33 -0.22 -2.79 -6.58
C VAL A 33 -1.08 -3.24 -7.76
N LYS A 34 -2.23 -3.83 -7.43
CA LYS A 34 -3.26 -4.20 -8.41
C LYS A 34 -4.29 -3.09 -8.55
N ARG A 35 -4.74 -2.53 -7.43
CA ARG A 35 -5.74 -1.46 -7.39
C ARG A 35 -5.44 -0.50 -6.26
N ILE A 36 -5.79 0.77 -6.47
CA ILE A 36 -5.70 1.81 -5.42
C ILE A 36 -7.11 2.04 -4.89
N LEU A 37 -7.32 1.79 -3.60
CA LEU A 37 -8.64 1.83 -2.98
C LEU A 37 -8.94 3.16 -2.29
N THR A 38 -7.92 3.93 -1.89
CA THR A 38 -8.10 5.26 -1.30
C THR A 38 -8.32 6.27 -2.41
N ASN A 39 -9.44 6.99 -2.36
CA ASN A 39 -9.76 8.02 -3.35
C ASN A 39 -9.13 9.37 -3.03
N SER A 40 -8.85 9.65 -1.76
CA SER A 40 -8.23 10.89 -1.33
C SER A 40 -6.79 11.00 -1.85
N PRO A 41 -6.30 12.22 -2.14
CA PRO A 41 -4.91 12.39 -2.60
C PRO A 41 -3.88 12.03 -1.54
N ASN A 42 -4.24 12.07 -0.26
CA ASN A 42 -3.35 11.77 0.86
C ASN A 42 -4.08 10.97 1.93
N HIS A 43 -3.32 10.19 2.69
CA HIS A 43 -3.84 9.55 3.90
C HIS A 43 -2.71 9.41 4.92
N PRO A 44 -2.91 9.85 6.18
CA PRO A 44 -1.82 9.85 7.19
C PRO A 44 -1.31 8.46 7.53
N HIS A 45 -2.13 7.42 7.38
CA HIS A 45 -1.72 6.04 7.65
C HIS A 45 -1.29 5.29 6.39
N GLY A 46 -1.19 5.99 5.26
CA GLY A 46 -0.84 5.39 3.98
C GLY A 46 -2.06 5.10 3.11
N ILE A 47 -1.84 5.15 1.82
CA ILE A 47 -2.87 4.87 0.82
C ILE A 47 -3.22 3.37 0.88
N LYS A 48 -4.50 3.06 0.87
CA LYS A 48 -4.98 1.68 0.90
C LYS A 48 -4.95 1.11 -0.51
N VAL A 49 -4.35 -0.04 -0.68
CA VAL A 49 -4.23 -0.70 -1.98
C VAL A 49 -4.57 -2.19 -1.86
N MET A 50 -4.87 -2.79 -3.00
CA MET A 50 -4.99 -4.24 -3.14
C MET A 50 -3.79 -4.72 -3.94
N LEU A 51 -3.15 -5.79 -3.48
CA LEU A 51 -2.00 -6.38 -4.15
C LEU A 51 -2.44 -7.43 -5.17
N GLU A 52 -1.60 -7.64 -6.21
CA GLU A 52 -1.79 -8.75 -7.14
C GLU A 52 -1.62 -10.08 -6.44
N GLU A 53 -0.72 -10.14 -5.48
CA GLU A 53 -0.44 -11.35 -4.71
C GLU A 53 -1.59 -11.61 -3.74
N GLY A 54 -2.44 -12.58 -4.06
CA GLY A 54 -3.52 -13.02 -3.20
C GLY A 54 -4.62 -12.01 -2.92
N ASP A 55 -4.69 -10.95 -3.70
CA ASP A 55 -5.66 -9.85 -3.51
C ASP A 55 -5.64 -9.26 -2.09
N MET A 56 -4.47 -9.30 -1.45
CA MET A 56 -4.33 -8.77 -0.09
C MET A 56 -4.48 -7.25 -0.08
N VAL A 57 -5.14 -6.74 0.96
CA VAL A 57 -5.46 -5.32 1.10
C VAL A 57 -4.78 -4.75 2.35
N GLY A 58 -4.15 -3.59 2.20
CA GLY A 58 -3.52 -2.91 3.32
C GLY A 58 -3.07 -1.50 2.97
N ARG A 59 -2.47 -0.84 3.94
CA ARG A 59 -1.95 0.53 3.81
C ARG A 59 -0.48 0.48 3.38
N VAL A 60 -0.14 1.26 2.36
CA VAL A 60 1.24 1.34 1.88
C VAL A 60 2.09 2.07 2.93
N LYS A 61 3.22 1.46 3.28
CA LYS A 61 4.20 2.05 4.19
C LYS A 61 5.49 2.44 3.49
N GLU A 62 5.83 1.74 2.41
CA GLU A 62 7.01 2.05 1.62
C GLU A 62 6.77 1.71 0.15
N ILE A 63 7.18 2.60 -0.73
CA ILE A 63 7.17 2.37 -2.17
C ILE A 63 8.60 2.01 -2.58
N LEU A 64 8.80 0.78 -3.05
CA LEU A 64 10.13 0.26 -3.35
C LEU A 64 10.50 0.46 -4.80
N ASP A 65 9.50 0.39 -5.68
CA ASP A 65 9.72 0.55 -7.11
C ASP A 65 8.42 1.04 -7.74
N SER A 66 8.48 2.18 -8.34
CA SER A 66 7.35 2.75 -9.06
C SER A 66 7.65 2.74 -10.57
#